data_1dbed1833110e8c05faefd92cc7143ca
#
_entry.id   1dbed1833110e8c05faefd92cc7143ca
#
_cell.length_a   1.000
_cell.length_b   1.000
_cell.length_c   1.000
_cell.angle_alpha   90.00
_cell.angle_beta   90.00
_cell.angle_gamma   90.00
#
_symmetry.space_group_name_H-M   'P 1'
#
loop_
_entity.id
_entity.type
_entity.pdbx_description
1 polymer ?
#
loop_
_entity_poly.entity_id
_entity_poly.type
_entity_poly.pdbx_seq_one_letter_code
_entity_poly.pdbx_strand_id
1 'polypeptide(L)'
;MNVNIGNLLTRRAALNPEREAYIDSSSDQRLTFRELNNRSNQIANQLLELGIKKGERVALALMNSAEFIESYVGIAKIGGVVVPLNWRLVADELEFIIKDSGTRTLIYGEEFLDVVTDLHGRGDKTDVRDW
;
A
#
# COMPACT_ATOMS: atom_id res chain seq x y z
N MET A 1 9.98 0.34 -23.64
CA MET A 1 9.37 -0.79 -22.88
C MET A 1 8.90 -0.23 -21.54
N ASN A 2 7.60 -0.23 -21.29
CA ASN A 2 7.07 0.15 -19.97
C ASN A 2 7.21 -1.05 -19.03
N VAL A 3 8.26 -1.06 -18.22
CA VAL A 3 8.43 -2.08 -17.17
C VAL A 3 7.69 -1.60 -15.92
N ASN A 4 6.61 -2.30 -15.58
CA ASN A 4 5.87 -2.08 -14.34
C ASN A 4 5.99 -3.33 -13.48
N ILE A 5 6.59 -3.20 -12.29
CA ILE A 5 6.81 -4.34 -11.38
C ILE A 5 5.50 -4.97 -10.91
N GLY A 6 4.40 -4.23 -10.85
CA GLY A 6 3.07 -4.75 -10.55
C GLY A 6 2.60 -5.82 -11.55
N ASN A 7 3.10 -5.77 -12.79
CA ASN A 7 2.81 -6.78 -13.80
C ASN A 7 3.46 -8.14 -13.52
N LEU A 8 4.48 -8.21 -12.67
CA LEU A 8 5.10 -9.47 -12.29
C LEU A 8 4.10 -10.39 -11.60
N LEU A 9 3.28 -9.84 -10.70
CA LEU A 9 2.23 -10.61 -10.04
C LEU A 9 1.16 -11.06 -11.03
N THR A 10 0.74 -10.18 -11.94
CA THR A 10 -0.25 -10.52 -12.99
C THR A 10 0.23 -11.69 -13.85
N ARG A 11 1.49 -11.65 -14.28
CA ARG A 11 2.10 -12.74 -15.06
C ARG A 11 2.19 -14.03 -14.26
N ARG A 12 2.59 -13.95 -12.99
CA ARG A 12 2.68 -15.12 -12.12
C ARG A 12 1.31 -15.75 -11.90
N ALA A 13 0.28 -14.94 -11.66
CA ALA A 13 -1.09 -15.39 -11.49
C ALA A 13 -1.63 -16.08 -12.75
N ALA A 14 -1.23 -15.62 -13.95
CA ALA A 14 -1.60 -16.28 -15.21
C ALA A 14 -0.90 -17.64 -15.39
N LEU A 15 0.38 -17.74 -15.02
CA LEU A 15 1.18 -18.96 -15.22
C LEU A 15 0.93 -20.01 -14.14
N ASN A 16 0.74 -19.61 -12.90
CA ASN A 16 0.62 -20.51 -11.75
C ASN A 16 -0.48 -20.05 -10.79
N PRO A 17 -1.74 -19.93 -11.22
CA PRO A 17 -2.80 -19.29 -10.46
C PRO A 17 -3.05 -19.92 -9.09
N GLU A 18 -2.98 -21.25 -9.00
CA GLU A 18 -3.32 -22.02 -7.80
C GLU A 18 -2.13 -22.23 -6.85
N ARG A 19 -0.92 -21.78 -7.22
CA ARG A 19 0.23 -21.86 -6.30
C ARG A 19 0.11 -20.82 -5.18
N GLU A 20 0.56 -21.21 -3.99
CA GLU A 20 0.64 -20.32 -2.83
C GLU A 20 1.63 -19.17 -3.11
N ALA A 21 1.17 -17.95 -2.93
CA ALA A 21 1.93 -16.72 -3.09
C ALA A 21 2.31 -16.10 -1.74
N TYR A 22 1.48 -16.31 -0.72
CA TYR A 22 1.62 -15.75 0.61
C TYR A 22 1.15 -16.75 1.66
N ILE A 23 1.93 -16.88 2.71
CA ILE A 23 1.59 -17.69 3.88
C ILE A 23 1.93 -16.88 5.13
N ASP A 24 0.95 -16.66 5.97
CA ASP A 24 1.14 -16.08 7.30
C ASP A 24 1.32 -17.22 8.33
N SER A 25 2.52 -17.32 8.88
CA SER A 25 2.83 -18.37 9.85
C SER A 25 2.12 -18.22 11.20
N SER A 26 1.61 -17.04 11.52
CA SER A 26 0.92 -16.76 12.77
C SER A 26 -0.57 -17.11 12.73
N SER A 27 -1.22 -16.88 11.60
CA SER A 27 -2.66 -17.11 11.38
C SER A 27 -2.98 -18.30 10.48
N ASP A 28 -1.95 -18.90 9.85
CA ASP A 28 -2.07 -19.90 8.78
C ASP A 28 -2.89 -19.40 7.57
N GLN A 29 -3.03 -18.09 7.42
CA GLN A 29 -3.63 -17.49 6.24
C GLN A 29 -2.78 -17.80 5.00
N ARG A 30 -3.42 -18.30 3.95
CA ARG A 30 -2.77 -18.64 2.69
C ARG A 30 -3.49 -17.98 1.55
N LEU A 31 -2.74 -17.38 0.65
CA LEU A 31 -3.26 -16.80 -0.58
C LEU A 31 -2.52 -17.39 -1.78
N THR A 32 -3.27 -17.80 -2.79
CA THR A 32 -2.74 -18.17 -4.09
C THR A 32 -2.32 -16.92 -4.88
N PHE A 33 -1.53 -17.12 -5.95
CA PHE A 33 -1.19 -16.02 -6.85
C PHE A 33 -2.43 -15.37 -7.47
N ARG A 34 -3.46 -16.14 -7.77
CA ARG A 34 -4.74 -15.63 -8.27
C ARG A 34 -5.42 -14.73 -7.25
N GLU A 35 -5.55 -15.19 -6.02
CA GLU A 35 -6.18 -14.45 -4.95
C GLU A 35 -5.44 -13.14 -4.63
N LEU A 36 -4.12 -13.23 -4.47
CA LEU A 36 -3.28 -12.05 -4.22
C LEU A 36 -3.38 -11.03 -5.37
N ASN A 37 -3.37 -11.52 -6.62
CA ASN A 37 -3.52 -10.65 -7.79
C ASN A 37 -4.89 -9.95 -7.82
N ASN A 38 -5.97 -10.68 -7.53
CA ASN A 38 -7.32 -10.12 -7.50
C ASN A 38 -7.45 -9.04 -6.42
N ARG A 39 -6.93 -9.29 -5.21
CA ARG A 39 -6.95 -8.33 -4.10
C ARG A 39 -6.11 -7.10 -4.42
N SER A 40 -4.93 -7.28 -5.02
CA SER A 40 -4.11 -6.15 -5.47
C SER A 40 -4.79 -5.33 -6.57
N ASN A 41 -5.56 -5.96 -7.46
CA ASN A 41 -6.35 -5.26 -8.46
C ASN A 41 -7.48 -4.44 -7.83
N GLN A 42 -8.13 -4.93 -6.77
CA GLN A 42 -9.14 -4.19 -6.03
C GLN A 42 -8.56 -2.90 -5.42
N ILE A 43 -7.40 -3.01 -4.77
CA ILE A 43 -6.68 -1.83 -4.24
C ILE A 43 -6.32 -0.86 -5.37
N ALA A 44 -5.78 -1.37 -6.47
CA ALA A 44 -5.43 -0.55 -7.63
C ALA A 44 -6.64 0.23 -8.17
N ASN A 45 -7.78 -0.41 -8.31
CA ASN A 45 -9.02 0.22 -8.78
C ASN A 45 -9.52 1.29 -7.81
N GLN A 46 -9.52 1.02 -6.51
CA GLN A 46 -9.89 2.02 -5.49
C GLN A 46 -8.99 3.26 -5.54
N LEU A 47 -7.68 3.07 -5.69
CA LEU A 47 -6.74 4.19 -5.82
C LEU A 47 -6.98 5.00 -7.10
N LEU A 48 -7.32 4.34 -8.22
CA LEU A 48 -7.70 5.03 -9.46
C LEU A 48 -9.00 5.83 -9.30
N GLU A 49 -9.99 5.29 -8.58
CA GLU A 49 -11.24 6.00 -8.26
C GLU A 49 -10.99 7.24 -7.39
N LEU A 50 -10.02 7.18 -6.48
CA LEU A 50 -9.55 8.35 -5.72
C LEU A 50 -8.76 9.36 -6.58
N GLY A 51 -8.50 9.04 -7.84
CA GLY A 51 -7.80 9.92 -8.77
C GLY A 51 -6.27 9.90 -8.66
N ILE A 52 -5.70 8.85 -8.05
CA ILE A 52 -4.23 8.69 -7.96
C ILE A 52 -3.66 8.52 -9.37
N LYS A 53 -2.62 9.30 -9.65
CA LYS A 53 -1.95 9.32 -10.95
C LYS A 53 -0.58 8.65 -10.86
N LYS A 54 -0.07 8.25 -12.03
CA LYS A 54 1.28 7.73 -12.16
C LYS A 54 2.30 8.70 -11.54
N GLY A 55 3.19 8.17 -10.71
CA GLY A 55 4.23 8.93 -10.02
C GLY A 55 3.79 9.56 -8.70
N GLU A 56 2.49 9.55 -8.36
CA GLU A 56 2.05 10.00 -7.04
C GLU A 56 2.46 8.99 -5.96
N ARG A 57 2.78 9.52 -4.78
CA ARG A 57 3.23 8.73 -3.63
C ARG A 57 2.06 8.34 -2.76
N VAL A 58 2.00 7.05 -2.45
CA VAL A 58 1.04 6.46 -1.52
C VAL A 58 1.83 5.83 -0.38
N ALA A 59 1.62 6.31 0.83
CA ALA A 59 2.28 5.76 2.02
C ALA A 59 1.51 4.59 2.59
N LEU A 60 2.26 3.64 3.16
CA LEU A 60 1.73 2.46 3.83
C LEU A 60 2.15 2.48 5.30
N ALA A 61 1.19 2.63 6.20
CA ALA A 61 1.35 2.40 7.63
C ALA A 61 0.65 1.08 7.99
N LEU A 62 1.28 -0.02 7.62
CA LEU A 62 0.77 -1.38 7.79
C LEU A 62 1.83 -2.26 8.42
N MET A 63 1.41 -3.21 9.25
CA MET A 63 2.26 -4.30 9.70
C MET A 63 2.54 -5.26 8.52
N ASN A 64 3.51 -6.15 8.70
CA ASN A 64 3.78 -7.22 7.75
C ASN A 64 2.56 -8.15 7.68
N SER A 65 1.83 -8.06 6.58
CA SER A 65 0.54 -8.72 6.40
C SER A 65 0.22 -8.93 4.92
N ALA A 66 -0.86 -9.65 4.64
CA ALA A 66 -1.39 -9.75 3.28
C ALA A 66 -1.76 -8.38 2.72
N GLU A 67 -2.37 -7.53 3.55
CA GLU A 67 -2.80 -6.17 3.20
C GLU A 67 -1.61 -5.29 2.77
N PHE A 68 -0.44 -5.46 3.41
CA PHE A 68 0.78 -4.76 3.00
C PHE A 68 1.19 -5.13 1.57
N ILE A 69 1.26 -6.42 1.26
CA ILE A 69 1.66 -6.91 -0.06
C ILE A 69 0.63 -6.53 -1.12
N GLU A 70 -0.65 -6.67 -0.81
CA GLU A 70 -1.76 -6.31 -1.71
C GLU A 70 -1.71 -4.83 -2.09
N SER A 71 -1.52 -3.97 -1.08
CA SER A 71 -1.42 -2.52 -1.26
C SER A 71 -0.15 -2.14 -2.03
N TYR A 72 0.99 -2.73 -1.67
CA TYR A 72 2.26 -2.49 -2.36
C TYR A 72 2.14 -2.78 -3.86
N VAL A 73 1.63 -3.95 -4.21
CA VAL A 73 1.47 -4.35 -5.61
C VAL A 73 0.38 -3.53 -6.30
N GLY A 74 -0.74 -3.26 -5.62
CA GLY A 74 -1.82 -2.43 -6.15
C GLY A 74 -1.35 -1.03 -6.56
N ILE A 75 -0.57 -0.37 -5.69
CA ILE A 75 0.05 0.93 -5.99
C ILE A 75 0.99 0.83 -7.19
N ALA A 76 1.84 -0.20 -7.21
CA ALA A 76 2.77 -0.41 -8.31
C ALA A 76 2.05 -0.62 -9.65
N LYS A 77 0.93 -1.35 -9.67
CA LYS A 77 0.14 -1.61 -10.90
C LYS A 77 -0.35 -0.34 -11.58
N ILE A 78 -0.75 0.66 -10.80
CA ILE A 78 -1.20 1.96 -11.35
C ILE A 78 -0.06 2.93 -11.64
N GLY A 79 1.19 2.51 -11.41
CA GLY A 79 2.36 3.35 -11.58
C GLY A 79 2.58 4.36 -10.46
N GLY A 80 1.93 4.18 -9.33
CA GLY A 80 2.19 4.93 -8.10
C GLY A 80 3.54 4.57 -7.47
N VAL A 81 4.01 5.41 -6.57
CA VAL A 81 5.24 5.19 -5.80
C VAL A 81 4.87 4.81 -4.36
N VAL A 82 5.30 3.65 -3.95
CA VAL A 82 5.07 3.16 -2.57
C VAL A 82 6.03 3.84 -1.61
N VAL A 83 5.50 4.37 -0.52
CA VAL A 83 6.28 4.93 0.61
C VAL A 83 5.98 4.09 1.85
N PRO A 84 6.72 3.01 2.09
CA PRO A 84 6.51 2.19 3.28
C PRO A 84 7.00 2.94 4.52
N LEU A 85 6.12 3.07 5.52
CA LEU A 85 6.43 3.73 6.77
C LEU A 85 6.90 2.71 7.82
N ASN A 86 7.92 3.08 8.58
CA ASN A 86 8.38 2.24 9.69
C ASN A 86 7.38 2.37 10.86
N TRP A 87 6.76 1.26 11.23
CA TRP A 87 5.75 1.19 12.29
C TRP A 87 6.25 1.61 13.68
N ARG A 88 7.57 1.66 13.88
CA ARG A 88 8.19 2.06 15.16
C ARG A 88 8.33 3.57 15.33
N LEU A 89 8.07 4.35 14.27
CA LEU A 89 8.24 5.80 14.31
C LEU A 89 7.07 6.47 15.02
N VAL A 90 7.40 7.59 15.69
CA VAL A 90 6.39 8.45 16.31
C VAL A 90 5.82 9.44 15.30
N ALA A 91 4.71 10.10 15.67
CA ALA A 91 3.98 11.00 14.77
C ALA A 91 4.85 12.10 14.15
N ASP A 92 5.78 12.70 14.90
CA ASP A 92 6.66 13.75 14.38
C ASP A 92 7.61 13.25 13.28
N GLU A 93 8.13 12.04 13.45
CA GLU A 93 9.00 11.42 12.44
C GLU A 93 8.20 11.01 11.20
N LEU A 94 7.00 10.50 11.38
CA LEU A 94 6.10 10.14 10.28
C LEU A 94 5.65 11.38 9.51
N GLU A 95 5.32 12.48 10.20
CA GLU A 95 4.99 13.76 9.56
C GLU A 95 6.12 14.23 8.65
N PHE A 96 7.36 14.18 9.14
CA PHE A 96 8.52 14.55 8.34
C PHE A 96 8.62 13.70 7.06
N ILE A 97 8.54 12.36 7.17
CA ILE A 97 8.66 11.44 6.03
C ILE A 97 7.52 11.64 5.03
N ILE A 98 6.29 11.76 5.52
CA ILE A 98 5.10 11.95 4.70
C ILE A 98 5.20 13.27 3.92
N LYS A 99 5.63 14.33 4.58
CA LYS A 99 5.82 15.64 3.95
C LYS A 99 6.97 15.63 2.95
N ASP A 100 8.13 15.13 3.36
CA ASP A 100 9.34 15.09 2.50
C ASP A 100 9.12 14.26 1.24
N SER A 101 8.44 13.11 1.35
CA SER A 101 8.09 12.28 0.20
C SER A 101 7.03 12.90 -0.70
N GLY A 102 6.30 13.90 -0.24
CA GLY A 102 5.15 14.47 -0.94
C GLY A 102 3.99 13.47 -1.08
N THR A 103 3.82 12.61 -0.09
CA THR A 103 2.72 11.65 -0.02
C THR A 103 1.37 12.36 0.00
N ARG A 104 0.43 11.90 -0.82
CA ARG A 104 -0.93 12.45 -0.91
C ARG A 104 -2.02 11.52 -0.43
N THR A 105 -1.72 10.24 -0.33
CA THR A 105 -2.66 9.20 0.13
C THR A 105 -1.95 8.31 1.13
N LEU A 106 -2.61 8.02 2.25
CA LEU A 106 -2.12 7.13 3.29
C LEU A 106 -3.06 5.94 3.45
N ILE A 107 -2.53 4.74 3.29
CA ILE A 107 -3.21 3.49 3.64
C ILE A 107 -2.65 3.02 4.99
N TYR A 108 -3.53 2.73 5.94
CA TYR A 108 -3.11 2.31 7.27
C TYR A 108 -3.97 1.19 7.85
N GLY A 109 -3.38 0.42 8.74
CA GLY A 109 -4.07 -0.59 9.52
C GLY A 109 -4.68 -0.01 10.80
N GLU A 110 -5.63 -0.72 11.38
CA GLU A 110 -6.33 -0.31 12.61
C GLU A 110 -5.38 -0.02 13.76
N GLU A 111 -4.27 -0.74 13.85
CA GLU A 111 -3.22 -0.57 14.86
C GLU A 111 -2.52 0.79 14.81
N PHE A 112 -2.64 1.53 13.69
CA PHE A 112 -2.07 2.86 13.52
C PHE A 112 -3.08 3.99 13.68
N LEU A 113 -4.32 3.69 14.07
CA LEU A 113 -5.41 4.67 14.12
C LEU A 113 -5.06 5.88 15.00
N ASP A 114 -4.44 5.67 16.15
CA ASP A 114 -4.10 6.76 17.08
C ASP A 114 -3.09 7.72 16.47
N VAL A 115 -2.01 7.20 15.88
CA VAL A 115 -0.97 8.04 15.26
C VAL A 115 -1.49 8.72 14.00
N VAL A 116 -2.35 8.07 13.23
CA VAL A 116 -2.98 8.65 12.04
C VAL A 116 -3.97 9.75 12.44
N THR A 117 -4.72 9.55 13.52
CA THR A 117 -5.62 10.58 14.06
C THR A 117 -4.83 11.82 14.51
N ASP A 118 -3.70 11.65 15.18
CA ASP A 118 -2.81 12.75 15.54
C ASP A 118 -2.31 13.48 14.28
N LEU A 119 -1.78 12.77 13.30
CA LEU A 119 -1.30 13.35 12.04
C LEU A 119 -2.40 14.12 11.29
N HIS A 120 -3.59 13.54 11.19
CA HIS A 120 -4.74 14.19 10.56
C HIS A 120 -5.15 15.47 11.30
N GLY A 121 -5.11 15.45 12.64
CA GLY A 121 -5.42 16.61 13.48
C GLY A 121 -4.43 17.78 13.36
N ARG A 122 -3.26 17.55 12.76
CA ARG A 122 -2.22 18.59 12.54
C ARG A 122 -2.52 19.49 11.33
N GLY A 123 -3.59 19.20 10.58
CA GLY A 123 -4.05 20.03 9.46
C GLY A 123 -3.11 19.99 8.26
N ASP A 124 -2.61 21.16 7.85
CA ASP A 124 -1.81 21.37 6.65
C ASP A 124 -0.30 21.09 6.80
N LYS A 125 0.08 20.35 7.83
CA LYS A 125 1.50 19.96 8.05
C LYS A 125 1.99 18.95 7.02
N THR A 126 1.09 18.21 6.41
CA THR A 126 1.37 17.29 5.28
C THR A 126 0.48 17.63 4.08
N ASP A 127 0.81 17.06 2.92
CA ASP A 127 0.02 17.20 1.69
C ASP A 127 -0.99 16.04 1.50
N VAL A 128 -1.22 15.24 2.55
CA VAL A 128 -2.16 14.11 2.51
C VAL A 128 -3.59 14.62 2.39
N ARG A 129 -4.29 14.14 1.38
CA ARG A 129 -5.71 14.46 1.12
C ARG A 129 -6.64 13.27 1.34
N ASP A 130 -6.11 12.04 1.21
CA ASP A 130 -6.85 10.78 1.39
C ASP A 130 -6.18 9.96 2.51
N TRP A 131 -6.97 9.63 3.55
CA TRP A 131 -6.52 8.94 4.76
C TRP A 131 -7.26 7.61 4.93
#